data_14ea055a39d7c9ca8c3bf67b021b4a1b
#
_entry.id   14ea055a39d7c9ca8c3bf67b021b4a1b
#
_cell.length_a   1.000
_cell.length_b   1.000
_cell.length_c   1.000
_cell.angle_alpha   90.00
_cell.angle_beta   90.00
_cell.angle_gamma   90.00
#
_symmetry.space_group_name_H-M   'P 1'
#
loop_
_entity.id
_entity.type
_entity.pdbx_description
1 polymer ?
#
loop_
_entity_poly.entity_id
_entity_poly.type
_entity_poly.pdbx_seq_one_letter_code
_entity_poly.pdbx_strand_id
1 'polypeptide(L)'
;DSVLYITNNPNLENPQFLLTTEFWKKEFFARGLLRMSIALNTHLDGFKPFGYHILSLVFHIFNSLLLFFVLDKSFRRFRLNELGWGNKRIRSVAFFAAVLFLCHPIQTESVIYIMSRSEVLASTFYLIGFLLFQQLLERPSTSRLQYCLYFLIIFLFFLLGFSVKQILATLPALMVLYYLFSCPNHSPAWQFLKKWKWLILSIFS
;
A
#
# COMPACT_ATOMS: atom_id res chain seq x y z
N ASP A 1 -6.33 -2.99 -25.91
CA ASP A 1 -5.44 -1.85 -25.59
C ASP A 1 -4.23 -2.25 -24.72
N SER A 2 -4.40 -3.12 -23.71
CA SER A 2 -3.28 -3.57 -22.86
C SER A 2 -2.25 -4.42 -23.62
N VAL A 3 -2.69 -5.25 -24.56
CA VAL A 3 -1.80 -6.06 -25.40
C VAL A 3 -0.97 -5.15 -26.30
N LEU A 4 -1.58 -4.16 -26.94
CA LEU A 4 -0.89 -3.17 -27.77
C LEU A 4 0.15 -2.35 -26.99
N TYR A 5 -0.16 -2.00 -25.73
CA TYR A 5 0.78 -1.28 -24.86
C TYR A 5 2.03 -2.11 -24.57
N ILE A 6 1.87 -3.41 -24.39
CA ILE A 6 2.98 -4.33 -24.08
C ILE A 6 3.75 -4.67 -25.35
N THR A 7 3.07 -5.00 -26.45
CA THR A 7 3.71 -5.45 -27.70
C THR A 7 4.38 -4.33 -28.51
N ASN A 8 3.88 -3.10 -28.40
CA ASN A 8 4.43 -1.97 -29.16
C ASN A 8 5.43 -1.12 -28.35
N ASN A 9 5.84 -1.56 -27.16
CA ASN A 9 6.80 -0.83 -26.34
C ASN A 9 8.19 -1.48 -26.38
N PRO A 10 9.13 -1.02 -27.23
CA PRO A 10 10.45 -1.62 -27.39
C PRO A 10 11.27 -1.61 -26.10
N ASN A 11 10.95 -0.74 -25.16
CA ASN A 11 11.63 -0.65 -23.87
C ASN A 11 11.26 -1.79 -22.92
N LEU A 12 10.16 -2.50 -23.15
CA LEU A 12 9.76 -3.67 -22.36
C LEU A 12 10.43 -4.96 -22.85
N GLU A 13 10.89 -4.99 -24.11
CA GLU A 13 11.61 -6.15 -24.67
C GLU A 13 13.06 -6.21 -24.21
N ASN A 14 13.66 -5.07 -23.88
CA ASN A 14 15.05 -5.01 -23.45
C ASN A 14 15.18 -4.75 -21.93
N PRO A 15 15.38 -5.83 -21.11
CA PRO A 15 15.51 -5.68 -19.66
C PRO A 15 16.71 -4.82 -19.23
N GLN A 16 17.72 -4.66 -20.09
CA GLN A 16 18.88 -3.80 -19.81
C GLN A 16 18.48 -2.32 -19.73
N PHE A 17 17.40 -1.91 -20.40
CA PHE A 17 16.89 -0.54 -20.31
C PHE A 17 16.44 -0.19 -18.88
N LEU A 18 15.90 -1.15 -18.13
CA LEU A 18 15.50 -0.98 -16.72
C LEU A 18 16.67 -0.66 -15.79
N LEU A 19 17.89 -1.02 -16.20
CA LEU A 19 19.13 -0.78 -15.45
C LEU A 19 19.78 0.57 -15.81
N THR A 20 19.26 1.26 -16.83
CA THR A 20 19.83 2.53 -17.28
C THR A 20 19.46 3.69 -16.34
N THR A 21 20.38 4.62 -16.17
CA THR A 21 20.14 5.85 -15.39
C THR A 21 19.03 6.72 -16.00
N GLU A 22 18.79 6.62 -17.31
CA GLU A 22 17.71 7.33 -17.99
C GLU A 22 16.34 6.85 -17.57
N PHE A 23 16.17 5.51 -17.42
CA PHE A 23 14.93 4.93 -16.89
C PHE A 23 14.62 5.49 -15.50
N TRP A 24 15.60 5.46 -14.59
CA TRP A 24 15.41 5.92 -13.20
C TRP A 24 15.13 7.43 -13.12
N LYS A 25 15.69 8.24 -13.98
CA LYS A 25 15.48 9.69 -13.98
C LYS A 25 14.12 10.11 -14.59
N LYS A 26 13.74 9.49 -15.70
CA LYS A 26 12.56 9.91 -16.48
C LYS A 26 11.29 9.12 -16.16
N GLU A 27 11.46 7.83 -15.89
CA GLU A 27 10.34 6.87 -15.89
C GLU A 27 9.95 6.42 -14.48
N PHE A 28 10.83 6.58 -13.47
CA PHE A 28 10.54 6.07 -12.13
C PHE A 28 9.25 6.63 -11.55
N PHE A 29 9.07 7.95 -11.55
CA PHE A 29 7.84 8.59 -11.08
C PHE A 29 6.66 8.49 -12.06
N ALA A 30 6.92 8.07 -13.30
CA ALA A 30 5.92 7.83 -14.32
C ALA A 30 5.54 6.33 -14.40
N ARG A 31 5.15 5.72 -13.28
CA ARG A 31 4.79 4.30 -13.14
C ARG A 31 5.98 3.33 -13.34
N GLY A 32 7.17 3.71 -12.92
CA GLY A 32 8.39 2.93 -13.12
C GLY A 32 8.32 1.52 -12.55
N LEU A 33 7.85 1.35 -11.29
CA LEU A 33 7.69 0.02 -10.68
C LEU A 33 6.66 -0.86 -11.39
N LEU A 34 5.57 -0.27 -11.92
CA LEU A 34 4.62 -1.02 -12.74
C LEU A 34 5.31 -1.56 -13.99
N ARG A 35 6.06 -0.71 -14.70
CA ARG A 35 6.81 -1.10 -15.92
C ARG A 35 7.84 -2.16 -15.61
N MET A 36 8.57 -2.04 -14.50
CA MET A 36 9.50 -3.09 -14.04
C MET A 36 8.79 -4.42 -13.80
N SER A 37 7.61 -4.42 -13.16
CA SER A 37 6.84 -5.64 -12.91
C SER A 37 6.34 -6.29 -14.21
N ILE A 38 5.98 -5.49 -15.20
CA ILE A 38 5.56 -5.96 -16.54
C ILE A 38 6.77 -6.52 -17.29
N ALA A 39 7.89 -5.79 -17.34
CA ALA A 39 9.09 -6.20 -18.02
C ALA A 39 9.69 -7.51 -17.44
N LEU A 40 9.68 -7.64 -16.11
CA LEU A 40 10.06 -8.90 -15.45
C LEU A 40 9.19 -10.06 -15.91
N ASN A 41 7.88 -9.88 -16.00
CA ASN A 41 6.95 -10.88 -16.49
C ASN A 41 7.20 -11.23 -17.96
N THR A 42 7.44 -10.21 -18.81
CA THR A 42 7.77 -10.40 -20.22
C THR A 42 9.06 -11.21 -20.38
N HIS A 43 10.04 -10.96 -19.52
CA HIS A 43 11.31 -11.70 -19.55
C HIS A 43 11.17 -13.18 -19.12
N LEU A 44 10.28 -13.46 -18.15
CA LEU A 44 10.09 -14.81 -17.61
C LEU A 44 9.19 -15.71 -18.49
N ASP A 45 8.12 -15.14 -19.04
CA ASP A 45 7.05 -15.91 -19.69
C ASP A 45 6.68 -15.38 -21.10
N GLY A 46 7.45 -14.40 -21.60
CA GLY A 46 7.18 -13.72 -22.86
C GLY A 46 5.87 -12.95 -22.83
N PHE A 47 5.16 -12.97 -23.94
CA PHE A 47 3.87 -12.27 -24.08
C PHE A 47 2.67 -13.15 -23.73
N LYS A 48 2.87 -14.30 -23.03
CA LYS A 48 1.77 -15.18 -22.65
C LYS A 48 0.92 -14.56 -21.56
N PRO A 49 -0.41 -14.37 -21.75
CA PRO A 49 -1.28 -13.71 -20.78
C PRO A 49 -1.32 -14.40 -19.41
N PHE A 50 -1.10 -15.70 -19.38
CA PHE A 50 -1.22 -16.53 -18.18
C PHE A 50 -0.31 -16.05 -17.03
N GLY A 51 0.99 -15.80 -17.31
CA GLY A 51 1.92 -15.34 -16.29
C GLY A 51 1.55 -13.97 -15.69
N TYR A 52 0.97 -13.10 -16.52
CA TYR A 52 0.51 -11.80 -16.05
C TYR A 52 -0.67 -11.90 -15.09
N HIS A 53 -1.61 -12.79 -15.36
CA HIS A 53 -2.77 -13.02 -14.50
C HIS A 53 -2.39 -13.68 -13.19
N ILE A 54 -1.50 -14.70 -13.23
CA ILE A 54 -1.03 -15.35 -12.00
C ILE A 54 -0.36 -14.37 -11.07
N LEU A 55 0.53 -13.52 -11.58
CA LEU A 55 1.22 -12.54 -10.73
C LEU A 55 0.25 -11.54 -10.10
N SER A 56 -0.72 -11.05 -10.87
CA SER A 56 -1.78 -10.17 -10.35
C SER A 56 -2.62 -10.87 -9.28
N LEU A 57 -2.97 -12.14 -9.48
CA LEU A 57 -3.70 -12.95 -8.51
C LEU A 57 -2.90 -13.16 -7.21
N VAL A 58 -1.61 -13.46 -7.31
CA VAL A 58 -0.73 -13.61 -6.14
C VAL A 58 -0.69 -12.32 -5.32
N PHE A 59 -0.51 -11.17 -5.96
CA PHE A 59 -0.57 -9.89 -5.26
C PHE A 59 -1.94 -9.61 -4.65
N HIS A 60 -3.02 -9.99 -5.32
CA HIS A 60 -4.38 -9.81 -4.79
C HIS A 60 -4.62 -10.66 -3.53
N ILE A 61 -4.20 -11.94 -3.54
CA ILE A 61 -4.23 -12.80 -2.35
C ILE A 61 -3.39 -12.20 -1.22
N PHE A 62 -2.20 -11.71 -1.54
CA PHE A 62 -1.32 -11.07 -0.57
C PHE A 62 -1.95 -9.81 0.04
N ASN A 63 -2.61 -8.97 -0.78
CA ASN A 63 -3.36 -7.81 -0.31
C ASN A 63 -4.51 -8.19 0.64
N SER A 64 -5.21 -9.30 0.36
CA SER A 64 -6.24 -9.82 1.26
C SER A 64 -5.66 -10.22 2.63
N LEU A 65 -4.50 -10.87 2.66
CA LEU A 65 -3.79 -11.20 3.89
C LEU A 65 -3.35 -9.94 4.65
N LEU A 66 -2.79 -8.96 3.96
CA LEU A 66 -2.42 -7.68 4.57
C LEU A 66 -3.65 -6.96 5.14
N LEU A 67 -4.75 -6.94 4.41
CA LEU A 67 -6.02 -6.36 4.87
C LEU A 67 -6.53 -7.05 6.15
N PHE A 68 -6.45 -8.38 6.22
CA PHE A 68 -6.77 -9.12 7.44
C PHE A 68 -5.97 -8.60 8.64
N PHE A 69 -4.64 -8.47 8.51
CA PHE A 69 -3.80 -7.98 9.60
C PHE A 69 -4.08 -6.52 9.98
N VAL A 70 -4.31 -5.66 8.98
CA VAL A 70 -4.69 -4.26 9.19
C VAL A 70 -6.00 -4.16 9.98
N LEU A 71 -7.02 -4.95 9.61
CA LEU A 71 -8.32 -4.95 10.27
C LEU A 71 -8.24 -5.55 11.69
N ASP A 72 -7.55 -6.68 11.87
CA ASP A 72 -7.39 -7.30 13.20
C ASP A 72 -6.73 -6.32 14.18
N LYS A 73 -5.65 -5.64 13.75
CA LYS A 73 -4.98 -4.60 14.55
C LYS A 73 -5.87 -3.38 14.80
N SER A 74 -6.57 -2.89 13.78
CA SER A 74 -7.47 -1.73 13.89
C SER A 74 -8.58 -2.00 14.90
N PHE A 75 -9.25 -3.14 14.80
CA PHE A 75 -10.35 -3.49 15.68
C PHE A 75 -9.92 -3.64 17.14
N ARG A 76 -8.73 -4.18 17.39
CA ARG A 76 -8.14 -4.22 18.74
C ARG A 76 -7.81 -2.83 19.26
N ARG A 77 -7.26 -1.98 18.41
CA ARG A 77 -6.88 -0.61 18.76
C ARG A 77 -8.08 0.29 19.05
N PHE A 78 -9.17 0.13 18.30
CA PHE A 78 -10.44 0.83 18.54
C PHE A 78 -11.22 0.28 19.75
N ARG A 79 -10.58 -0.59 20.55
CA ARG A 79 -11.13 -1.10 21.81
C ARG A 79 -12.48 -1.78 21.68
N LEU A 80 -12.72 -2.49 20.59
CA LEU A 80 -13.94 -3.28 20.44
C LEU A 80 -14.10 -4.34 21.55
N ASN A 81 -13.00 -4.70 22.21
CA ASN A 81 -13.04 -5.54 23.42
C ASN A 81 -13.85 -4.90 24.57
N GLU A 82 -13.82 -3.55 24.71
CA GLU A 82 -14.60 -2.82 25.72
C GLU A 82 -16.11 -2.85 25.39
N LEU A 83 -16.47 -3.09 24.12
CA LEU A 83 -17.85 -3.31 23.67
C LEU A 83 -18.30 -4.79 23.82
N GLY A 84 -17.55 -5.60 24.58
CA GLY A 84 -17.87 -7.02 24.80
C GLY A 84 -17.47 -7.96 23.66
N TRP A 85 -16.67 -7.51 22.69
CA TRP A 85 -16.17 -8.36 21.62
C TRP A 85 -14.91 -9.12 22.07
N GLY A 86 -15.01 -10.41 22.25
CA GLY A 86 -13.86 -11.25 22.53
C GLY A 86 -12.86 -11.30 21.35
N ASN A 87 -11.59 -11.57 21.65
CA ASN A 87 -10.52 -11.64 20.64
C ASN A 87 -10.83 -12.58 19.45
N LYS A 88 -11.52 -13.70 19.71
CA LYS A 88 -11.93 -14.62 18.64
C LYS A 88 -12.93 -13.97 17.68
N ARG A 89 -13.91 -13.23 18.20
CA ARG A 89 -14.91 -12.54 17.37
C ARG A 89 -14.28 -11.45 16.51
N ILE A 90 -13.38 -10.63 17.08
CA ILE A 90 -12.64 -9.60 16.35
C ILE A 90 -11.88 -10.22 15.18
N ARG A 91 -11.13 -11.29 15.46
CA ARG A 91 -10.34 -11.98 14.44
C ARG A 91 -11.21 -12.63 13.36
N SER A 92 -12.35 -13.22 13.74
CA SER A 92 -13.30 -13.78 12.77
C SER A 92 -13.88 -12.72 11.86
N VAL A 93 -14.28 -11.56 12.38
CA VAL A 93 -14.80 -10.46 11.56
C VAL A 93 -13.74 -9.92 10.60
N ALA A 94 -12.51 -9.73 11.07
CA ALA A 94 -11.39 -9.32 10.21
C ALA A 94 -11.12 -10.35 9.10
N PHE A 95 -11.19 -11.64 9.41
CA PHE A 95 -11.02 -12.72 8.45
C PHE A 95 -12.13 -12.72 7.40
N PHE A 96 -13.40 -12.66 7.82
CA PHE A 96 -14.53 -12.60 6.87
C PHE A 96 -14.48 -11.37 5.97
N ALA A 97 -14.10 -10.20 6.50
CA ALA A 97 -13.93 -8.99 5.69
C ALA A 97 -12.82 -9.16 4.65
N ALA A 98 -11.70 -9.79 5.01
CA ALA A 98 -10.61 -10.08 4.07
C ALA A 98 -11.02 -11.11 2.99
N VAL A 99 -11.79 -12.13 3.36
CA VAL A 99 -12.34 -13.11 2.41
C VAL A 99 -13.36 -12.46 1.47
N LEU A 100 -14.23 -11.60 1.99
CA LEU A 100 -15.16 -10.83 1.15
C LEU A 100 -14.41 -9.96 0.14
N PHE A 101 -13.33 -9.28 0.56
CA PHE A 101 -12.48 -8.52 -0.35
C PHE A 101 -11.84 -9.42 -1.41
N LEU A 102 -11.33 -10.60 -1.02
CA LEU A 102 -10.68 -11.55 -1.92
C LEU A 102 -11.65 -12.08 -3.00
N CYS A 103 -12.87 -12.43 -2.59
CA CYS A 103 -13.87 -13.08 -3.46
C CYS A 103 -14.83 -12.10 -4.13
N HIS A 104 -14.72 -10.79 -3.87
CA HIS A 104 -15.68 -9.83 -4.38
C HIS A 104 -15.59 -9.69 -5.90
N PRO A 105 -16.70 -9.80 -6.65
CA PRO A 105 -16.67 -9.77 -8.12
C PRO A 105 -16.04 -8.52 -8.73
N ILE A 106 -16.11 -7.37 -8.05
CA ILE A 106 -15.51 -6.11 -8.51
C ILE A 106 -13.98 -6.21 -8.65
N GLN A 107 -13.35 -7.14 -7.93
CA GLN A 107 -11.89 -7.35 -7.98
C GLN A 107 -11.44 -8.15 -9.23
N THR A 108 -12.37 -8.76 -9.96
CA THR A 108 -12.04 -9.50 -11.19
C THR A 108 -11.37 -8.62 -12.23
N GLU A 109 -11.81 -7.37 -12.38
CA GLU A 109 -11.18 -6.39 -13.27
C GLU A 109 -9.72 -6.12 -12.88
N SER A 110 -9.45 -5.96 -11.57
CA SER A 110 -8.09 -5.70 -11.07
C SER A 110 -7.13 -6.87 -11.27
N VAL A 111 -7.62 -8.09 -11.36
CA VAL A 111 -6.82 -9.32 -11.55
C VAL A 111 -6.68 -9.68 -13.03
N ILE A 112 -7.77 -9.56 -13.81
CA ILE A 112 -7.81 -10.00 -15.21
C ILE A 112 -7.21 -8.95 -16.13
N TYR A 113 -7.46 -7.65 -15.87
CA TYR A 113 -6.95 -6.60 -16.74
C TYR A 113 -5.49 -6.26 -16.39
N ILE A 114 -4.57 -6.50 -17.31
CA ILE A 114 -3.11 -6.39 -17.08
C ILE A 114 -2.71 -4.97 -16.63
N MET A 115 -3.34 -3.93 -17.20
CA MET A 115 -3.05 -2.53 -16.82
C MET A 115 -3.54 -2.19 -15.40
N SER A 116 -4.55 -2.90 -14.90
CA SER A 116 -5.04 -2.75 -13.51
C SER A 116 -4.08 -3.34 -12.47
N ARG A 117 -2.97 -3.98 -12.91
CA ARG A 117 -1.88 -4.37 -12.00
C ARG A 117 -1.37 -3.19 -11.16
N SER A 118 -1.44 -1.96 -11.70
CA SER A 118 -1.10 -0.76 -10.95
C SER A 118 -1.94 -0.58 -9.68
N GLU A 119 -3.24 -0.97 -9.71
CA GLU A 119 -4.13 -0.93 -8.56
C GLU A 119 -3.67 -1.90 -7.48
N VAL A 120 -3.40 -3.13 -7.90
CA VAL A 120 -3.04 -4.23 -7.00
C VAL A 120 -1.68 -3.95 -6.35
N LEU A 121 -0.69 -3.48 -7.12
CA LEU A 121 0.62 -3.08 -6.59
C LEU A 121 0.52 -1.87 -5.66
N ALA A 122 -0.21 -0.83 -6.05
CA ALA A 122 -0.42 0.35 -5.20
C ALA A 122 -1.08 -0.03 -3.88
N SER A 123 -2.09 -0.91 -3.91
CA SER A 123 -2.74 -1.46 -2.72
C SER A 123 -1.77 -2.21 -1.82
N THR A 124 -0.82 -2.97 -2.40
CA THR A 124 0.22 -3.67 -1.64
C THR A 124 1.06 -2.68 -0.84
N PHE A 125 1.60 -1.64 -1.50
CA PHE A 125 2.42 -0.62 -0.82
C PHE A 125 1.62 0.18 0.20
N TYR A 126 0.36 0.48 -0.11
CA TYR A 126 -0.55 1.18 0.79
C TYR A 126 -0.78 0.40 2.09
N LEU A 127 -1.14 -0.88 1.97
CA LEU A 127 -1.42 -1.76 3.12
C LEU A 127 -0.17 -2.04 3.94
N ILE A 128 0.99 -2.27 3.30
CA ILE A 128 2.26 -2.45 4.02
C ILE A 128 2.63 -1.17 4.78
N GLY A 129 2.60 -0.01 4.12
CA GLY A 129 2.91 1.27 4.76
C GLY A 129 2.00 1.54 5.96
N PHE A 130 0.71 1.27 5.81
CA PHE A 130 -0.26 1.45 6.89
C PHE A 130 -0.05 0.44 8.04
N LEU A 131 0.26 -0.83 7.72
CA LEU A 131 0.55 -1.86 8.72
C LEU A 131 1.80 -1.54 9.53
N LEU A 132 2.86 -1.05 8.89
CA LEU A 132 4.08 -0.59 9.55
C LEU A 132 3.81 0.59 10.49
N PHE A 133 2.95 1.53 10.06
CA PHE A 133 2.51 2.63 10.92
C PHE A 133 1.73 2.14 12.14
N GLN A 134 0.81 1.18 11.98
CA GLN A 134 0.11 0.57 13.10
C GLN A 134 1.09 -0.11 14.08
N GLN A 135 2.10 -0.83 13.56
CA GLN A 135 3.13 -1.46 14.40
C GLN A 135 3.95 -0.43 15.16
N LEU A 136 4.28 0.70 14.54
CA LEU A 136 4.99 1.80 15.21
C LEU A 136 4.18 2.36 16.38
N LEU A 137 2.86 2.50 16.23
CA LEU A 137 1.97 2.98 17.29
C LEU A 137 1.80 2.01 18.46
N GLU A 138 2.04 0.71 18.26
CA GLU A 138 1.94 -0.32 19.29
C GLU A 138 3.20 -0.46 20.15
N ARG A 139 4.30 0.17 19.76
CA ARG A 139 5.61 0.06 20.45
C ARG A 139 5.90 1.28 21.33
N PRO A 140 5.57 1.27 22.63
CA PRO A 140 5.72 2.44 23.50
C PRO A 140 7.17 2.75 23.91
N SER A 141 8.11 1.80 23.73
CA SER A 141 9.49 1.89 24.24
C SER A 141 10.54 1.75 23.14
N THR A 142 10.38 2.51 22.05
CA THR A 142 11.33 2.47 20.94
C THR A 142 12.40 3.53 21.12
N SER A 143 13.68 3.20 20.87
CA SER A 143 14.75 4.19 20.85
C SER A 143 14.54 5.19 19.70
N ARG A 144 15.08 6.41 19.81
CA ARG A 144 14.98 7.42 18.74
C ARG A 144 15.44 6.87 17.39
N LEU A 145 16.50 6.06 17.38
CA LEU A 145 17.03 5.44 16.17
C LEU A 145 16.01 4.50 15.53
N GLN A 146 15.32 3.69 16.32
CA GLN A 146 14.29 2.77 15.83
C GLN A 146 13.09 3.54 15.25
N TYR A 147 12.67 4.65 15.88
CA TYR A 147 11.63 5.52 15.31
C TYR A 147 12.05 6.08 13.95
N CYS A 148 13.28 6.58 13.83
CA CYS A 148 13.81 7.09 12.56
C CYS A 148 13.85 5.98 11.49
N LEU A 149 14.27 4.76 11.85
CA LEU A 149 14.29 3.63 10.91
C LEU A 149 12.89 3.23 10.45
N TYR A 150 11.91 3.13 11.36
CA TYR A 150 10.52 2.85 10.98
C TYR A 150 9.96 3.94 10.06
N PHE A 151 10.19 5.20 10.41
CA PHE A 151 9.75 6.33 9.58
C PHE A 151 10.39 6.28 8.21
N LEU A 152 11.70 6.00 8.12
CA LEU A 152 12.42 5.86 6.85
C LEU A 152 11.84 4.72 6.00
N ILE A 153 11.54 3.56 6.61
CA ILE A 153 10.95 2.42 5.91
C ILE A 153 9.55 2.78 5.40
N ILE A 154 8.70 3.37 6.25
CA ILE A 154 7.35 3.81 5.85
C ILE A 154 7.44 4.81 4.68
N PHE A 155 8.35 5.78 4.77
CA PHE A 155 8.58 6.78 3.73
C PHE A 155 9.07 6.13 2.42
N LEU A 156 9.97 5.14 2.51
CA LEU A 156 10.42 4.38 1.35
C LEU A 156 9.26 3.64 0.67
N PHE A 157 8.42 2.92 1.44
CA PHE A 157 7.23 2.25 0.89
C PHE A 157 6.23 3.24 0.29
N PHE A 158 6.08 4.41 0.90
CA PHE A 158 5.27 5.50 0.35
C PHE A 158 5.81 5.97 -1.02
N LEU A 159 7.11 6.24 -1.14
CA LEU A 159 7.73 6.66 -2.40
C LEU A 159 7.62 5.59 -3.49
N LEU A 160 7.91 4.33 -3.14
CA LEU A 160 7.79 3.20 -4.06
C LEU A 160 6.35 3.05 -4.57
N GLY A 161 5.38 3.11 -3.69
CA GLY A 161 3.99 3.01 -4.08
C GLY A 161 3.49 4.24 -4.83
N PHE A 162 3.95 5.44 -4.48
CA PHE A 162 3.65 6.68 -5.21
C PHE A 162 4.15 6.61 -6.66
N SER A 163 5.30 5.96 -6.89
CA SER A 163 5.80 5.70 -8.24
C SER A 163 4.96 4.70 -9.05
N VAL A 164 4.10 3.92 -8.40
CA VAL A 164 3.12 3.05 -9.07
C VAL A 164 1.84 3.81 -9.40
N LYS A 165 1.28 4.49 -8.39
CA LYS A 165 0.02 5.23 -8.53
C LYS A 165 -0.10 6.37 -7.52
N GLN A 166 -0.59 7.51 -7.99
CA GLN A 166 -0.72 8.74 -7.20
C GLN A 166 -1.70 8.62 -6.00
N ILE A 167 -2.55 7.60 -5.96
CA ILE A 167 -3.50 7.37 -4.86
C ILE A 167 -2.80 7.23 -3.50
N LEU A 168 -1.51 6.83 -3.48
CA LEU A 168 -0.74 6.77 -2.25
C LEU A 168 -0.57 8.13 -1.55
N ALA A 169 -0.78 9.24 -2.23
CA ALA A 169 -0.80 10.57 -1.60
C ALA A 169 -1.84 10.67 -0.46
N THR A 170 -2.88 9.83 -0.47
CA THR A 170 -3.89 9.77 0.60
C THR A 170 -3.42 9.02 1.86
N LEU A 171 -2.35 8.22 1.78
CA LEU A 171 -1.86 7.40 2.88
C LEU A 171 -1.46 8.23 4.13
N PRO A 172 -0.72 9.34 4.04
CA PRO A 172 -0.42 10.18 5.21
C PRO A 172 -1.69 10.73 5.88
N ALA A 173 -2.68 11.14 5.08
CA ALA A 173 -3.95 11.62 5.61
C ALA A 173 -4.70 10.53 6.38
N LEU A 174 -4.75 9.30 5.83
CA LEU A 174 -5.32 8.15 6.52
C LEU A 174 -4.58 7.83 7.84
N MET A 175 -3.24 7.90 7.84
CA MET A 175 -2.42 7.67 9.04
C MET A 175 -2.75 8.68 10.14
N VAL A 176 -2.90 9.96 9.78
CA VAL A 176 -3.29 11.02 10.73
C VAL A 176 -4.70 10.75 11.27
N LEU A 177 -5.68 10.48 10.40
CA LEU A 177 -7.04 10.15 10.82
C LEU A 177 -7.06 8.93 11.76
N TYR A 178 -6.37 7.86 11.38
CA TYR A 178 -6.27 6.66 12.20
C TYR A 178 -5.68 6.97 13.59
N TYR A 179 -4.62 7.77 13.66
CA TYR A 179 -4.01 8.18 14.92
C TYR A 179 -5.00 8.97 15.79
N LEU A 180 -5.72 9.94 15.21
CA LEU A 180 -6.71 10.76 15.91
C LEU A 180 -7.83 9.92 16.51
N PHE A 181 -8.36 8.96 15.75
CA PHE A 181 -9.45 8.09 16.21
C PHE A 181 -8.98 6.99 17.17
N SER A 182 -7.72 6.57 17.11
CA SER A 182 -7.18 5.48 17.93
C SER A 182 -6.62 5.92 19.27
N CYS A 183 -6.46 7.24 19.52
CA CYS A 183 -5.99 7.76 20.80
C CYS A 183 -7.16 7.93 21.78
N PRO A 184 -7.15 7.27 22.95
CA PRO A 184 -8.24 7.32 23.92
C PRO A 184 -8.42 8.70 24.59
N ASN A 185 -7.36 9.51 24.61
CA ASN A 185 -7.37 10.89 25.14
C ASN A 185 -7.18 11.88 24.00
N HIS A 186 -8.22 12.60 23.64
CA HIS A 186 -8.18 13.63 22.59
C HIS A 186 -7.18 14.78 22.86
N SER A 187 -6.69 14.92 24.09
CA SER A 187 -5.78 16.00 24.48
C SER A 187 -4.44 16.01 23.73
N PRO A 188 -3.71 14.87 23.55
CA PRO A 188 -2.45 14.86 22.83
C PRO A 188 -2.63 15.07 21.33
N ALA A 189 -3.68 14.47 20.75
CA ALA A 189 -3.98 14.59 19.32
C ALA A 189 -4.38 16.02 18.95
N TRP A 190 -5.15 16.68 19.78
CA TRP A 190 -5.54 18.08 19.59
C TRP A 190 -4.37 19.05 19.76
N GLN A 191 -3.47 18.77 20.71
CA GLN A 191 -2.23 19.54 20.86
C GLN A 191 -1.29 19.34 19.68
N PHE A 192 -1.20 18.13 19.15
CA PHE A 192 -0.45 17.83 17.93
C PHE A 192 -1.00 18.62 16.74
N LEU A 193 -2.32 18.61 16.50
CA LEU A 193 -2.96 19.39 15.43
C LEU A 193 -2.74 20.89 15.61
N LYS A 194 -2.83 21.43 16.84
CA LYS A 194 -2.52 22.84 17.12
C LYS A 194 -1.07 23.20 16.80
N LYS A 195 -0.13 22.31 17.10
CA LYS A 195 1.28 22.52 16.83
C LYS A 195 1.60 22.48 15.32
N TRP A 196 0.88 21.62 14.58
CA TRP A 196 1.10 21.42 13.14
C TRP A 196 0.23 22.32 12.24
N LYS A 197 -0.79 22.97 12.78
CA LYS A 197 -1.65 23.87 11.98
C LYS A 197 -0.84 24.98 11.28
N TRP A 198 0.18 25.51 11.93
CA TRP A 198 1.04 26.53 11.37
C TRP A 198 1.94 26.02 10.24
N LEU A 199 2.37 24.75 10.33
CA LEU A 199 3.12 24.08 9.27
C LEU A 199 2.22 23.80 8.05
N ILE A 200 0.98 23.37 8.28
CA ILE A 200 0.01 23.15 7.20
C ILE A 200 -0.36 24.47 6.54
N LEU A 201 -0.58 25.53 7.30
CA LEU A 201 -0.87 26.86 6.76
C LEU A 201 0.31 27.45 5.97
N SER A 202 1.56 27.16 6.35
CA SER A 202 2.75 27.62 5.62
C SER A 202 3.00 26.88 4.29
N ILE A 203 2.35 25.74 4.06
CA ILE A 203 2.42 24.99 2.80
C ILE A 203 1.39 25.52 1.79
N PHE A 204 0.33 26.17 2.27
CA PHE A 204 -0.75 26.71 1.44
C PHE A 204 -0.71 28.24 1.28
N SER A 205 0.28 28.92 1.84
CA SER A 205 0.58 30.32 1.62
C SER A 205 1.77 30.49 0.68
#